data_8c4b0d080681f47efb71b0bd9c5a2090
#
_entry.id   8c4b0d080681f47efb71b0bd9c5a2090
#
_cell.length_a   1.000
_cell.length_b   1.000
_cell.length_c   1.000
_cell.angle_alpha   90.00
_cell.angle_beta   90.00
_cell.angle_gamma   90.00
#
_symmetry.space_group_name_H-M   'P 1'
#
loop_
_entity.id
_entity.type
_entity.pdbx_description
1 polymer ?
#
loop_
_entity_poly.entity_id
_entity_poly.type
_entity_poly.pdbx_seq_one_letter_code
_entity_poly.pdbx_strand_id
1 'polypeptide(L)'
;MRATRSSWVVLLAGLGVAGGAWFALPEPPRSAWAHKEPNTAEQLKLFHDLFMEQVKIGDALFHGDAATEAQLGVKLSNTGWACAMCHPFASDTHPAQFPKWQEQMSKFATLRDMINWCIEKPNEGEAIDPDGPAMKALEAYITWSNRNSPLQPGVH
;
A
#
# COMPACT_ATOMS: atom_id res chain seq x y z
N MET A 1 -1.74 3.23 87.85
CA MET A 1 -1.04 2.43 86.73
C MET A 1 -0.95 3.34 85.54
N ARG A 2 0.23 3.88 85.21
CA ARG A 2 0.46 4.81 84.13
C ARG A 2 0.95 4.00 82.90
N ALA A 3 0.22 4.08 81.78
CA ALA A 3 0.64 3.51 80.52
C ALA A 3 1.52 4.53 79.77
N THR A 4 2.76 4.15 79.48
CA THR A 4 3.72 4.95 78.69
C THR A 4 3.44 4.72 77.18
N ARG A 5 3.15 5.82 76.46
CA ARG A 5 3.06 5.82 75.02
C ARG A 5 4.45 5.93 74.42
N SER A 6 4.88 4.86 73.75
CA SER A 6 6.10 4.88 72.91
C SER A 6 5.78 5.54 71.58
N SER A 7 6.37 6.69 71.30
CA SER A 7 6.31 7.36 70.01
C SER A 7 7.35 6.73 69.08
N TRP A 8 6.90 6.06 68.04
CA TRP A 8 7.76 5.61 66.97
C TRP A 8 7.90 6.74 65.94
N VAL A 9 9.11 7.29 65.87
CA VAL A 9 9.47 8.25 64.81
C VAL A 9 9.86 7.42 63.61
N VAL A 10 9.00 7.45 62.57
CA VAL A 10 9.33 6.85 61.26
C VAL A 10 10.15 7.87 60.50
N LEU A 11 11.44 7.58 60.34
CA LEU A 11 12.32 8.30 59.44
C LEU A 11 12.01 7.82 58.02
N LEU A 12 11.30 8.61 57.25
CA LEU A 12 11.17 8.44 55.78
C LEU A 12 12.49 8.88 55.16
N ALA A 13 13.32 7.90 54.83
CA ALA A 13 14.47 8.10 53.95
C ALA A 13 13.95 8.41 52.53
N GLY A 14 14.12 9.66 52.11
CA GLY A 14 13.82 10.10 50.76
C GLY A 14 14.73 9.35 49.74
N LEU A 15 14.15 8.47 49.00
CA LEU A 15 14.78 7.93 47.78
C LEU A 15 14.82 9.06 46.72
N GLY A 16 15.98 9.67 46.57
CA GLY A 16 16.28 10.59 45.49
C GLY A 16 16.14 9.84 44.15
N VAL A 17 15.12 10.20 43.41
CA VAL A 17 14.98 9.81 42.00
C VAL A 17 16.14 10.50 41.28
N ALA A 18 17.20 9.75 41.00
CA ALA A 18 18.22 10.18 40.07
C ALA A 18 17.55 10.39 38.73
N GLY A 19 17.26 11.65 38.38
CA GLY A 19 16.78 12.06 37.08
C GLY A 19 17.80 11.61 36.04
N GLY A 20 17.51 10.50 35.35
CA GLY A 20 18.27 10.10 34.20
C GLY A 20 18.22 11.21 33.18
N ALA A 21 19.36 11.88 32.97
CA ALA A 21 19.50 12.78 31.83
C ALA A 21 19.30 11.93 30.56
N TRP A 22 18.13 12.01 30.00
CA TRP A 22 17.88 11.49 28.66
C TRP A 22 18.78 12.33 27.75
N PHE A 23 19.91 11.77 27.35
CA PHE A 23 20.70 12.33 26.28
C PHE A 23 19.81 12.24 25.03
N ALA A 24 19.06 13.30 24.75
CA ALA A 24 18.43 13.47 23.47
C ALA A 24 19.57 13.50 22.44
N LEU A 25 19.74 12.39 21.73
CA LEU A 25 20.61 12.41 20.57
C LEU A 25 20.11 13.53 19.66
N PRO A 26 21.00 14.41 19.17
CA PRO A 26 20.57 15.45 18.25
C PRO A 26 19.91 14.75 17.06
N GLU A 27 18.64 15.12 16.82
CA GLU A 27 17.98 14.66 15.60
C GLU A 27 18.83 15.06 14.40
N PRO A 28 19.13 14.13 13.50
CA PRO A 28 19.84 14.47 12.29
C PRO A 28 19.02 15.55 11.55
N PRO A 29 19.69 16.55 10.98
CA PRO A 29 18.98 17.62 10.28
C PRO A 29 18.03 16.99 9.25
N ARG A 30 16.79 17.47 9.19
CA ARG A 30 15.77 16.94 8.24
C ARG A 30 16.28 16.94 6.80
N SER A 31 17.22 17.83 6.48
CA SER A 31 17.96 17.82 5.21
C SER A 31 18.79 16.55 4.96
N ALA A 32 19.19 15.81 6.02
CA ALA A 32 19.87 14.52 5.85
C ALA A 32 18.97 13.43 5.27
N TRP A 33 17.66 13.63 5.32
CA TRP A 33 16.65 12.76 4.72
C TRP A 33 16.13 13.29 3.38
N ALA A 34 16.39 14.56 3.09
CA ALA A 34 16.05 15.20 1.82
C ALA A 34 17.15 14.87 0.78
N HIS A 35 16.98 13.74 0.13
CA HIS A 35 18.06 13.01 -0.50
C HIS A 35 18.39 13.41 -1.91
N LYS A 36 17.67 14.32 -2.49
CA LYS A 36 17.82 14.54 -3.93
C LYS A 36 17.52 15.97 -4.30
N GLU A 37 18.39 16.52 -5.12
CA GLU A 37 18.06 17.71 -5.90
C GLU A 37 16.72 17.52 -6.62
N PRO A 38 15.88 18.53 -6.70
CA PRO A 38 14.63 18.47 -7.45
C PRO A 38 14.85 17.91 -8.85
N ASN A 39 13.96 17.03 -9.30
CA ASN A 39 14.05 16.49 -10.65
C ASN A 39 13.93 17.60 -11.68
N THR A 40 14.69 17.52 -12.77
CA THR A 40 14.56 18.44 -13.91
C THR A 40 13.24 18.22 -14.65
N ALA A 41 12.83 19.18 -15.45
CA ALA A 41 11.62 19.06 -16.26
C ALA A 41 11.70 17.86 -17.24
N GLU A 42 12.89 17.61 -17.79
CA GLU A 42 13.15 16.49 -18.69
C GLU A 42 13.01 15.13 -17.94
N GLN A 43 13.55 15.05 -16.72
CA GLN A 43 13.40 13.85 -15.90
C GLN A 43 11.94 13.60 -15.52
N LEU A 44 11.21 14.66 -15.13
CA LEU A 44 9.78 14.53 -14.81
C LEU A 44 8.97 14.08 -16.02
N LYS A 45 9.28 14.63 -17.21
CA LYS A 45 8.66 14.19 -18.45
C LYS A 45 8.95 12.73 -18.75
N LEU A 46 10.21 12.30 -18.64
CA LEU A 46 10.58 10.90 -18.85
C LEU A 46 9.84 9.97 -17.89
N PHE A 47 9.76 10.31 -16.61
CA PHE A 47 9.05 9.49 -15.63
C PHE A 47 7.55 9.38 -15.93
N HIS A 48 6.95 10.51 -16.36
CA HIS A 48 5.56 10.52 -16.79
C HIS A 48 5.34 9.64 -18.03
N ASP A 49 6.19 9.77 -19.05
CA ASP A 49 6.07 8.99 -20.28
C ASP A 49 6.19 7.48 -20.01
N LEU A 50 7.17 7.07 -19.18
CA LEU A 50 7.33 5.67 -18.76
C LEU A 50 6.12 5.16 -17.97
N PHE A 51 5.56 5.99 -17.09
CA PHE A 51 4.35 5.63 -16.35
C PHE A 51 3.15 5.46 -17.29
N MET A 52 2.96 6.37 -18.24
CA MET A 52 1.86 6.31 -19.22
C MET A 52 2.00 5.13 -20.18
N GLU A 53 3.20 4.66 -20.44
CA GLU A 53 3.42 3.41 -21.16
C GLU A 53 2.89 2.22 -20.37
N GLN A 54 3.16 2.14 -19.05
CA GLN A 54 2.58 1.10 -18.20
C GLN A 54 1.06 1.21 -18.13
N VAL A 55 0.51 2.41 -18.07
CA VAL A 55 -0.95 2.64 -18.11
C VAL A 55 -1.58 2.05 -19.38
N LYS A 56 -0.96 2.23 -20.54
CA LYS A 56 -1.46 1.66 -21.81
C LYS A 56 -1.42 0.15 -21.83
N ILE A 57 -0.35 -0.46 -21.33
CA ILE A 57 -0.24 -1.93 -21.21
C ILE A 57 -1.32 -2.43 -20.25
N GLY A 58 -1.48 -1.78 -19.11
CA GLY A 58 -2.51 -2.12 -18.13
C GLY A 58 -3.93 -1.97 -18.64
N ASP A 59 -4.21 -0.95 -19.44
CA ASP A 59 -5.49 -0.74 -20.13
C ASP A 59 -5.80 -1.92 -21.06
N ALA A 60 -4.85 -2.32 -21.90
CA ALA A 60 -4.98 -3.47 -22.80
C ALA A 60 -5.27 -4.77 -22.02
N LEU A 61 -4.50 -5.06 -20.96
CA LEU A 61 -4.73 -6.22 -20.09
C LEU A 61 -6.09 -6.17 -19.40
N PHE A 62 -6.48 -5.00 -18.90
CA PHE A 62 -7.74 -4.81 -18.18
C PHE A 62 -8.97 -5.06 -19.07
N HIS A 63 -8.84 -4.76 -20.36
CA HIS A 63 -9.86 -5.00 -21.38
C HIS A 63 -9.73 -6.36 -22.09
N GLY A 64 -8.79 -7.22 -21.67
CA GLY A 64 -8.67 -8.58 -22.18
C GLY A 64 -8.02 -8.69 -23.55
N ASP A 65 -7.02 -7.85 -23.84
CA ASP A 65 -6.25 -7.94 -25.09
C ASP A 65 -5.32 -9.18 -25.10
N ALA A 66 -5.73 -10.19 -25.85
CA ALA A 66 -5.03 -11.45 -25.93
C ALA A 66 -3.59 -11.32 -26.48
N ALA A 67 -3.30 -10.31 -27.30
CA ALA A 67 -1.95 -10.08 -27.81
C ALA A 67 -1.03 -9.61 -26.71
N THR A 68 -1.48 -8.69 -25.84
CA THR A 68 -0.75 -8.21 -24.68
C THR A 68 -0.56 -9.30 -23.63
N GLU A 69 -1.58 -10.13 -23.36
CA GLU A 69 -1.46 -11.30 -22.48
C GLU A 69 -0.37 -12.26 -22.99
N ALA A 70 -0.41 -12.61 -24.27
CA ALA A 70 0.57 -13.50 -24.90
C ALA A 70 1.99 -12.91 -24.85
N GLN A 71 2.14 -11.62 -25.10
CA GLN A 71 3.44 -10.92 -25.03
C GLN A 71 4.05 -10.98 -23.65
N LEU A 72 3.23 -10.86 -22.60
CA LEU A 72 3.66 -10.89 -21.21
C LEU A 72 3.70 -12.29 -20.60
N GLY A 73 3.25 -13.31 -21.34
CA GLY A 73 3.22 -14.70 -20.90
C GLY A 73 2.24 -14.92 -19.73
N VAL A 74 1.12 -14.20 -19.71
CA VAL A 74 0.10 -14.32 -18.68
C VAL A 74 -1.23 -14.80 -19.26
N LYS A 75 -2.09 -15.35 -18.42
CA LYS A 75 -3.44 -15.78 -18.77
C LYS A 75 -4.42 -15.31 -17.70
N LEU A 76 -5.05 -14.17 -17.95
CA LEU A 76 -5.90 -13.50 -16.96
C LEU A 76 -7.30 -14.10 -16.88
N SER A 77 -7.74 -14.87 -17.89
CA SER A 77 -9.07 -15.45 -17.90
C SER A 77 -9.13 -16.78 -18.66
N ASN A 78 -9.90 -17.73 -18.14
CA ASN A 78 -10.34 -18.94 -18.84
C ASN A 78 -11.82 -18.88 -19.24
N THR A 79 -12.56 -17.92 -18.70
CA THR A 79 -13.99 -17.72 -18.98
C THR A 79 -14.23 -16.82 -20.19
N GLY A 80 -13.21 -16.13 -20.68
CA GLY A 80 -13.34 -15.08 -21.69
C GLY A 80 -13.79 -13.72 -21.11
N TRP A 81 -13.88 -13.61 -19.79
CA TRP A 81 -14.22 -12.35 -19.10
C TRP A 81 -12.96 -11.48 -18.97
N ALA A 82 -13.14 -10.19 -19.16
CA ALA A 82 -12.14 -9.18 -18.87
C ALA A 82 -12.53 -8.40 -17.61
N CYS A 83 -11.56 -7.80 -16.95
CA CYS A 83 -11.79 -6.96 -15.75
C CYS A 83 -12.80 -5.86 -16.03
N ALA A 84 -12.74 -5.27 -17.24
CA ALA A 84 -13.61 -4.20 -17.70
C ALA A 84 -15.11 -4.61 -17.80
N MET A 85 -15.42 -5.91 -17.87
CA MET A 85 -16.82 -6.36 -17.88
C MET A 85 -17.53 -6.15 -16.55
N CYS A 86 -16.79 -6.24 -15.43
CA CYS A 86 -17.31 -5.92 -14.10
C CYS A 86 -16.98 -4.48 -13.69
N HIS A 87 -15.85 -3.95 -14.14
CA HIS A 87 -15.32 -2.65 -13.75
C HIS A 87 -15.08 -1.74 -14.97
N PRO A 88 -16.11 -1.25 -15.67
CA PRO A 88 -15.91 -0.38 -16.83
C PRO A 88 -15.00 0.80 -16.48
N PHE A 89 -13.94 1.02 -17.26
CA PHE A 89 -12.95 2.09 -17.00
C PHE A 89 -12.32 2.06 -15.61
N ALA A 90 -12.14 0.86 -15.04
CA ALA A 90 -11.68 0.63 -13.68
C ALA A 90 -12.54 1.27 -12.59
N SER A 91 -13.84 1.54 -12.87
CA SER A 91 -14.79 1.98 -11.86
C SER A 91 -14.99 0.92 -10.78
N ASP A 92 -15.32 1.38 -9.56
CA ASP A 92 -15.58 0.52 -8.39
C ASP A 92 -14.44 -0.42 -7.99
N THR A 93 -13.22 -0.17 -8.46
CA THR A 93 -12.02 -0.90 -8.03
C THR A 93 -11.43 -0.35 -6.72
N HIS A 94 -11.71 0.90 -6.39
CA HIS A 94 -11.33 1.60 -5.17
C HIS A 94 -9.87 1.42 -4.75
N PRO A 95 -8.87 1.63 -5.63
CA PRO A 95 -7.46 1.37 -5.32
C PRO A 95 -6.94 2.20 -4.16
N ALA A 96 -7.49 3.38 -3.92
CA ALA A 96 -7.13 4.29 -2.84
C ALA A 96 -7.53 3.79 -1.44
N GLN A 97 -8.33 2.73 -1.35
CA GLN A 97 -8.73 2.12 -0.08
C GLN A 97 -7.76 1.01 0.38
N PHE A 98 -6.90 0.53 -0.51
CA PHE A 98 -5.90 -0.50 -0.15
C PHE A 98 -4.67 0.11 0.54
N PRO A 99 -4.02 -0.65 1.45
CA PRO A 99 -4.40 -1.99 1.90
C PRO A 99 -5.58 -1.96 2.89
N LYS A 100 -6.39 -3.02 2.89
CA LYS A 100 -7.55 -3.16 3.78
C LYS A 100 -7.90 -4.62 4.10
N TRP A 101 -8.76 -4.85 5.10
CA TRP A 101 -9.34 -6.17 5.32
C TRP A 101 -10.31 -6.51 4.18
N GLN A 102 -10.15 -7.68 3.60
CA GLN A 102 -11.03 -8.19 2.54
C GLN A 102 -11.75 -9.45 3.03
N GLU A 103 -13.06 -9.35 3.25
CA GLU A 103 -13.86 -10.44 3.80
C GLU A 103 -13.84 -11.67 2.92
N GLN A 104 -14.01 -11.51 1.59
CA GLN A 104 -14.00 -12.62 0.65
C GLN A 104 -12.68 -13.38 0.59
N MET A 105 -11.59 -12.79 1.05
CA MET A 105 -10.28 -13.43 1.16
C MET A 105 -9.92 -13.80 2.60
N SER A 106 -10.69 -13.33 3.58
CA SER A 106 -10.43 -13.50 5.02
C SER A 106 -9.00 -13.09 5.42
N LYS A 107 -8.47 -12.01 4.82
CA LYS A 107 -7.13 -11.49 5.11
C LYS A 107 -7.03 -9.98 4.93
N PHE A 108 -5.97 -9.40 5.52
CA PHE A 108 -5.54 -8.05 5.19
C PHE A 108 -4.83 -8.08 3.82
N ALA A 109 -5.40 -7.39 2.84
CA ALA A 109 -5.03 -7.51 1.45
C ALA A 109 -4.49 -6.19 0.87
N THR A 110 -3.55 -6.32 -0.05
CA THR A 110 -3.10 -5.25 -0.94
C THR A 110 -3.96 -5.20 -2.21
N LEU A 111 -3.79 -4.15 -3.02
CA LEU A 111 -4.41 -4.09 -4.34
C LEU A 111 -3.99 -5.27 -5.22
N ARG A 112 -2.73 -5.67 -5.17
CA ARG A 112 -2.19 -6.83 -5.91
C ARG A 112 -2.85 -8.15 -5.51
N ASP A 113 -3.09 -8.34 -4.21
CA ASP A 113 -3.84 -9.50 -3.72
C ASP A 113 -5.24 -9.53 -4.33
N MET A 114 -5.92 -8.37 -4.38
CA MET A 114 -7.26 -8.29 -4.94
C MET A 114 -7.28 -8.54 -6.45
N ILE A 115 -6.30 -8.00 -7.19
CA ILE A 115 -6.16 -8.26 -8.63
C ILE A 115 -6.02 -9.76 -8.87
N ASN A 116 -5.10 -10.44 -8.17
CA ASN A 116 -4.92 -11.89 -8.32
C ASN A 116 -6.16 -12.69 -7.90
N TRP A 117 -6.84 -12.27 -6.85
CA TRP A 117 -8.10 -12.90 -6.45
C TRP A 117 -9.15 -12.81 -7.56
N CYS A 118 -9.29 -11.66 -8.21
CA CYS A 118 -10.20 -11.48 -9.35
C CYS A 118 -9.81 -12.32 -10.57
N ILE A 119 -8.50 -12.46 -10.83
CA ILE A 119 -7.99 -13.32 -11.90
C ILE A 119 -8.34 -14.79 -11.62
N GLU A 120 -8.09 -15.29 -10.41
CA GLU A 120 -8.29 -16.70 -10.07
C GLU A 120 -9.75 -17.08 -9.87
N LYS A 121 -10.59 -16.21 -9.29
CA LYS A 121 -11.94 -16.59 -8.87
C LYS A 121 -13.00 -16.31 -9.93
N PRO A 122 -13.35 -15.05 -10.25
CA PRO A 122 -14.38 -14.82 -11.27
C PRO A 122 -13.91 -15.12 -12.69
N ASN A 123 -12.61 -14.95 -12.99
CA ASN A 123 -12.08 -15.14 -14.34
C ASN A 123 -11.52 -16.55 -14.58
N GLU A 124 -11.35 -17.35 -13.52
CA GLU A 124 -10.76 -18.71 -13.58
C GLU A 124 -9.40 -18.74 -14.28
N GLY A 125 -8.67 -17.62 -14.25
CA GLY A 125 -7.35 -17.45 -14.82
C GLY A 125 -6.24 -17.95 -13.90
N GLU A 126 -5.00 -17.61 -14.24
CA GLU A 126 -3.81 -17.96 -13.48
C GLU A 126 -3.27 -16.74 -12.75
N ALA A 127 -3.04 -16.85 -11.42
CA ALA A 127 -2.43 -15.77 -10.66
C ALA A 127 -1.10 -15.33 -11.29
N ILE A 128 -0.92 -14.02 -11.41
CA ILE A 128 0.29 -13.44 -11.98
C ILE A 128 1.28 -13.05 -10.88
N ASP A 129 2.56 -13.01 -11.24
CA ASP A 129 3.62 -12.57 -10.32
C ASP A 129 3.30 -11.16 -9.77
N PRO A 130 3.16 -10.99 -8.44
CA PRO A 130 2.88 -9.69 -7.83
C PRO A 130 3.92 -8.61 -8.14
N ASP A 131 5.16 -8.99 -8.44
CA ASP A 131 6.24 -8.08 -8.79
C ASP A 131 6.54 -8.05 -10.30
N GLY A 132 5.77 -8.80 -11.06
CA GLY A 132 5.90 -8.93 -12.50
C GLY A 132 5.41 -7.71 -13.29
N PRO A 133 5.74 -7.65 -14.60
CA PRO A 133 5.37 -6.53 -15.46
C PRO A 133 3.86 -6.40 -15.66
N ALA A 134 3.12 -7.51 -15.76
CA ALA A 134 1.67 -7.48 -15.93
C ALA A 134 0.96 -6.89 -14.71
N MET A 135 1.37 -7.25 -13.50
CA MET A 135 0.82 -6.69 -12.27
C MET A 135 1.09 -5.20 -12.16
N LYS A 136 2.33 -4.76 -12.45
CA LYS A 136 2.70 -3.34 -12.42
C LYS A 136 1.89 -2.51 -13.42
N ALA A 137 1.65 -3.06 -14.61
CA ALA A 137 0.85 -2.41 -15.63
C ALA A 137 -0.63 -2.30 -15.20
N LEU A 138 -1.22 -3.37 -14.68
CA LEU A 138 -2.59 -3.34 -14.14
C LEU A 138 -2.75 -2.33 -12.99
N GLU A 139 -1.81 -2.31 -12.04
CA GLU A 139 -1.81 -1.31 -10.96
C GLU A 139 -1.71 0.12 -11.50
N ALA A 140 -0.84 0.35 -12.51
CA ALA A 140 -0.68 1.66 -13.12
C ALA A 140 -2.00 2.13 -13.76
N TYR A 141 -2.67 1.27 -14.53
CA TYR A 141 -3.94 1.61 -15.16
C TYR A 141 -5.06 1.86 -14.14
N ILE A 142 -5.24 0.94 -13.18
CA ILE A 142 -6.28 1.05 -12.15
C ILE A 142 -6.07 2.33 -11.32
N THR A 143 -4.85 2.59 -10.90
CA THR A 143 -4.52 3.77 -10.10
C THR A 143 -4.69 5.05 -10.89
N TRP A 144 -4.23 5.09 -12.15
CA TRP A 144 -4.39 6.22 -13.03
C TRP A 144 -5.86 6.55 -13.30
N SER A 145 -6.67 5.55 -13.58
CA SER A 145 -8.11 5.72 -13.83
C SER A 145 -8.84 6.28 -12.62
N ASN A 146 -8.36 5.99 -11.41
CA ASN A 146 -8.92 6.46 -10.13
C ASN A 146 -8.12 7.60 -9.47
N ARG A 147 -7.26 8.33 -10.20
CA ARG A 147 -6.28 9.30 -9.66
C ARG A 147 -6.87 10.47 -8.87
N ASN A 148 -8.14 10.74 -9.01
CA ASN A 148 -8.83 11.82 -8.28
C ASN A 148 -9.57 11.32 -7.02
N SER A 149 -9.51 10.03 -6.75
CA SER A 149 -10.11 9.46 -5.55
C SER A 149 -9.30 9.85 -4.31
N PRO A 150 -9.95 10.22 -3.20
CA PRO A 150 -9.23 10.50 -1.95
C PRO A 150 -8.53 9.24 -1.45
N LEU A 151 -7.31 9.40 -0.92
CA LEU A 151 -6.58 8.31 -0.30
C LEU A 151 -7.24 7.95 1.04
N GLN A 152 -7.79 6.77 1.15
CA GLN A 152 -8.55 6.31 2.33
C GLN A 152 -8.24 4.84 2.65
N PRO A 153 -6.99 4.48 2.98
CA PRO A 153 -6.64 3.09 3.28
C PRO A 153 -7.44 2.56 4.48
N GLY A 154 -7.86 1.29 4.39
CA GLY A 154 -8.64 0.64 5.44
C GLY A 154 -10.14 0.94 5.44
N VAL A 155 -10.64 1.81 4.56
CA VAL A 155 -12.07 2.09 4.42
C VAL A 155 -12.72 1.03 3.50
N HIS A 156 -13.94 0.64 3.83
CA HIS A 156 -14.76 -0.34 3.08
C HIS A 156 -15.76 0.36 2.17
#